data_616d1c11f7c6ba4e4e2f4279d55f4334
#
_entry.id   616d1c11f7c6ba4e4e2f4279d55f4334
#
_cell.length_a   1.000
_cell.length_b   1.000
_cell.length_c   1.000
_cell.angle_alpha   90.00
_cell.angle_beta   90.00
_cell.angle_gamma   90.00
#
_symmetry.space_group_name_H-M   'P 1'
#
loop_
_entity.id
_entity.type
_entity.pdbx_description
1 polymer ?
#
loop_
_entity_poly.entity_id
_entity_poly.type
_entity_poly.pdbx_seq_one_letter_code
_entity_poly.pdbx_strand_id
1 'polypeptide(L)'
;IIGLEDERVIEICKQEQGDDVLEAVNFNSPEQVVIAGTKSTLEKSLQSFKDAGAKRAILLPVSVPSHCKLMQPASISFGEFLNKIDFDVPHIPIIQNFDAVHHDDLYKIINSLTVVKGNKLVKKGASLEEQAEARAQLIDKTKQALVNQLFNPVRWTETIKFMASKGVGCFIEVGPGKVLTGLNRRIIERASHVSVSNEEAIREISQFRRVPND
;
A
#
# COMPACT_ATOMS: atom_id res chain seq x y z
N ILE A 1 16.75 8.24 0.78
CA ILE A 1 17.12 8.97 1.98
C ILE A 1 16.98 8.02 3.15
N ILE A 2 18.00 7.94 4.00
CA ILE A 2 18.00 7.09 5.19
C ILE A 2 18.50 7.92 6.38
N GLY A 3 17.80 7.80 7.53
CA GLY A 3 18.19 8.40 8.81
C GLY A 3 17.66 9.80 9.03
N LEU A 4 16.60 10.19 8.34
CA LEU A 4 15.80 11.37 8.63
C LEU A 4 14.34 10.97 8.82
N GLU A 5 13.65 11.67 9.71
CA GLU A 5 12.20 11.57 9.89
C GLU A 5 11.44 11.95 8.61
N ASP A 6 10.31 11.31 8.39
CA ASP A 6 9.51 11.46 7.17
C ASP A 6 9.13 12.93 6.91
N GLU A 7 8.69 13.65 7.95
CA GLU A 7 8.32 15.06 7.90
C GLU A 7 9.48 15.94 7.45
N ARG A 8 10.70 15.65 7.94
CA ARG A 8 11.89 16.40 7.55
C ARG A 8 12.26 16.17 6.10
N VAL A 9 12.09 14.95 5.59
CA VAL A 9 12.29 14.65 4.16
C VAL A 9 11.28 15.41 3.30
N ILE A 10 10.01 15.45 3.70
CA ILE A 10 8.96 16.21 3.01
C ILE A 10 9.27 17.71 2.98
N GLU A 11 9.71 18.27 4.09
CA GLU A 11 10.08 19.70 4.18
C GLU A 11 11.22 20.04 3.22
N ILE A 12 12.30 19.25 3.21
CA ILE A 12 13.43 19.47 2.31
C ILE A 12 12.99 19.35 0.84
N CYS A 13 12.16 18.37 0.50
CA CYS A 13 11.60 18.27 -0.84
C CYS A 13 10.89 19.56 -1.25
N LYS A 14 10.04 20.11 -0.39
CA LYS A 14 9.30 21.36 -0.65
C LYS A 14 10.23 22.57 -0.80
N GLN A 15 11.32 22.62 -0.04
CA GLN A 15 12.31 23.72 -0.10
C GLN A 15 13.12 23.67 -1.39
N GLU A 16 13.51 22.49 -1.82
CA GLU A 16 14.44 22.28 -2.93
C GLU A 16 13.75 22.15 -4.31
N GLN A 17 12.43 21.89 -4.35
CA GLN A 17 11.73 21.63 -5.62
C GLN A 17 11.69 22.86 -6.55
N GLY A 18 11.59 24.10 -6.01
CA GLY A 18 11.39 25.30 -6.82
C GLY A 18 10.16 25.18 -7.72
N ASP A 19 10.35 25.44 -9.01
CA ASP A 19 9.31 25.28 -10.05
C ASP A 19 9.24 23.85 -10.60
N ASP A 20 10.14 22.96 -10.16
CA ASP A 20 10.25 21.57 -10.59
C ASP A 20 9.46 20.63 -9.69
N VAL A 21 9.61 19.34 -9.93
CA VAL A 21 9.02 18.27 -9.09
C VAL A 21 10.11 17.61 -8.25
N LEU A 22 9.91 17.60 -6.93
CA LEU A 22 10.67 16.82 -5.97
C LEU A 22 9.75 16.40 -4.83
N GLU A 23 9.43 15.13 -4.74
CA GLU A 23 8.43 14.61 -3.81
C GLU A 23 8.95 13.39 -3.04
N ALA A 24 8.54 13.25 -1.78
CA ALA A 24 8.70 12.03 -1.02
C ALA A 24 7.67 11.01 -1.50
N VAL A 25 8.12 9.88 -2.02
CA VAL A 25 7.27 8.96 -2.79
C VAL A 25 7.16 7.55 -2.23
N ASN A 26 8.08 7.07 -1.39
CA ASN A 26 7.92 5.79 -0.70
C ASN A 26 8.33 5.94 0.77
N PHE A 27 7.37 5.81 1.66
CA PHE A 27 7.57 5.73 3.10
C PHE A 27 7.75 4.26 3.49
N ASN A 28 8.96 3.74 3.28
CA ASN A 28 9.25 2.31 3.32
C ASN A 28 9.35 1.71 4.72
N SER A 29 9.96 2.44 5.64
CA SER A 29 10.06 2.12 7.07
C SER A 29 10.45 3.39 7.81
N PRO A 30 10.37 3.44 9.14
CA PRO A 30 10.88 4.59 9.90
C PRO A 30 12.27 5.01 9.42
N GLU A 31 12.46 6.30 9.19
CA GLU A 31 13.71 6.90 8.67
C GLU A 31 14.19 6.34 7.31
N GLN A 32 13.32 5.74 6.51
CA GLN A 32 13.69 5.27 5.16
C GLN A 32 12.66 5.70 4.13
N VAL A 33 12.98 6.78 3.42
CA VAL A 33 12.11 7.40 2.41
C VAL A 33 12.79 7.43 1.05
N VAL A 34 12.04 7.09 -0.01
CA VAL A 34 12.45 7.36 -1.39
C VAL A 34 11.85 8.69 -1.82
N ILE A 35 12.64 9.48 -2.53
CA ILE A 35 12.20 10.71 -3.18
C ILE A 35 12.26 10.53 -4.69
N ALA A 36 11.36 11.18 -5.42
CA ALA A 36 11.33 11.20 -6.88
C ALA A 36 11.12 12.63 -7.39
N GLY A 37 11.57 12.89 -8.61
CA GLY A 37 11.46 14.20 -9.22
C GLY A 37 12.24 14.30 -10.52
N THR A 38 12.44 15.52 -11.00
CA THR A 38 13.32 15.76 -12.14
C THR A 38 14.77 15.44 -11.78
N LYS A 39 15.54 14.94 -12.73
CA LYS A 39 16.92 14.51 -12.48
C LYS A 39 17.77 15.63 -11.90
N SER A 40 17.66 16.84 -12.48
CA SER A 40 18.42 18.02 -12.04
C SER A 40 18.13 18.39 -10.59
N THR A 41 16.86 18.37 -10.20
CA THR A 41 16.43 18.73 -8.84
C THR A 41 16.81 17.65 -7.83
N LEU A 42 16.71 16.37 -8.20
CA LEU A 42 17.21 15.25 -7.38
C LEU A 42 18.71 15.38 -7.08
N GLU A 43 19.52 15.60 -8.13
CA GLU A 43 20.96 15.71 -7.98
C GLU A 43 21.37 16.89 -7.09
N LYS A 44 20.73 18.05 -7.26
CA LYS A 44 20.97 19.25 -6.43
C LYS A 44 20.57 19.04 -4.98
N SER A 45 19.43 18.40 -4.72
CA SER A 45 18.88 18.23 -3.37
C SER A 45 19.68 17.27 -2.47
N LEU A 46 20.51 16.38 -3.04
CA LEU A 46 21.24 15.37 -2.27
C LEU A 46 22.09 15.97 -1.15
N GLN A 47 22.70 17.14 -1.40
CA GLN A 47 23.54 17.80 -0.39
C GLN A 47 22.68 18.31 0.77
N SER A 48 21.51 18.90 0.50
CA SER A 48 20.59 19.41 1.53
C SER A 48 20.13 18.32 2.50
N PHE A 49 19.88 17.11 1.99
CA PHE A 49 19.56 15.95 2.86
C PHE A 49 20.76 15.54 3.74
N LYS A 50 21.98 15.56 3.21
CA LYS A 50 23.18 15.25 3.99
C LYS A 50 23.42 16.30 5.08
N ASP A 51 23.30 17.57 4.73
CA ASP A 51 23.46 18.70 5.66
C ASP A 51 22.40 18.69 6.77
N ALA A 52 21.21 18.17 6.47
CA ALA A 52 20.16 17.92 7.44
C ALA A 52 20.40 16.69 8.34
N GLY A 53 21.48 15.93 8.13
CA GLY A 53 21.87 14.81 8.97
C GLY A 53 21.46 13.43 8.43
N ALA A 54 21.06 13.31 7.17
CA ALA A 54 20.80 12.00 6.58
C ALA A 54 22.04 11.10 6.65
N LYS A 55 21.88 9.88 7.17
CA LYS A 55 22.93 8.85 7.18
C LYS A 55 23.32 8.45 5.75
N ARG A 56 22.35 8.45 4.83
CA ARG A 56 22.55 8.21 3.40
C ARG A 56 21.58 9.01 2.56
N ALA A 57 22.08 9.67 1.52
CA ALA A 57 21.33 10.26 0.42
C ALA A 57 22.00 9.80 -0.88
N ILE A 58 21.38 8.86 -1.59
CA ILE A 58 21.95 8.22 -2.79
C ILE A 58 20.91 8.15 -3.90
N LEU A 59 21.37 8.30 -5.15
CA LEU A 59 20.53 8.05 -6.32
C LEU A 59 20.34 6.54 -6.52
N LEU A 60 19.10 6.15 -6.82
CA LEU A 60 18.80 4.78 -7.19
C LEU A 60 18.91 4.61 -8.72
N PRO A 61 19.33 3.44 -9.22
CA PRO A 61 19.41 3.15 -10.65
C PRO A 61 18.02 2.89 -11.25
N VAL A 62 17.11 3.85 -11.09
CA VAL A 62 15.71 3.78 -11.58
C VAL A 62 15.45 4.95 -12.50
N SER A 63 14.87 4.72 -13.66
CA SER A 63 14.62 5.73 -14.69
C SER A 63 13.20 6.31 -14.68
N VAL A 64 12.26 5.66 -13.99
CA VAL A 64 10.85 6.09 -13.94
C VAL A 64 10.57 6.83 -12.63
N PRO A 65 10.04 8.06 -12.67
CA PRO A 65 9.71 8.86 -11.49
C PRO A 65 8.37 8.39 -10.88
N SER A 66 8.29 7.12 -10.48
CA SER A 66 7.07 6.53 -9.95
C SER A 66 6.60 7.26 -8.69
N HIS A 67 5.28 7.27 -8.51
CA HIS A 67 4.60 7.77 -7.31
C HIS A 67 4.68 9.29 -7.08
N CYS A 68 5.00 10.09 -8.11
CA CYS A 68 4.95 11.55 -8.07
C CYS A 68 4.16 12.16 -9.24
N LYS A 69 3.94 13.45 -9.21
CA LYS A 69 3.16 14.19 -10.23
C LYS A 69 3.62 13.96 -11.67
N LEU A 70 4.88 13.65 -11.91
CA LEU A 70 5.39 13.36 -13.26
C LEU A 70 4.71 12.15 -13.91
N MET A 71 4.06 11.28 -13.10
CA MET A 71 3.31 10.13 -13.60
C MET A 71 1.83 10.43 -13.93
N GLN A 72 1.34 11.64 -13.71
CA GLN A 72 -0.06 12.00 -14.01
C GLN A 72 -0.48 11.71 -15.45
N PRO A 73 0.31 12.05 -16.50
CA PRO A 73 -0.09 11.73 -17.88
C PRO A 73 -0.27 10.22 -18.09
N ALA A 74 0.61 9.40 -17.51
CA ALA A 74 0.52 7.95 -17.59
C ALA A 74 -0.72 7.42 -16.83
N SER A 75 -1.08 8.05 -15.72
CA SER A 75 -2.24 7.65 -14.91
C SER A 75 -3.56 7.88 -15.65
N ILE A 76 -3.67 8.93 -16.46
CA ILE A 76 -4.85 9.21 -17.29
C ILE A 76 -5.04 8.08 -18.32
N SER A 77 -4.01 7.77 -19.10
CA SER A 77 -4.05 6.69 -20.10
C SER A 77 -4.34 5.33 -19.47
N PHE A 78 -3.78 5.07 -18.27
CA PHE A 78 -4.05 3.85 -17.52
C PHE A 78 -5.50 3.77 -17.05
N GLY A 79 -6.08 4.88 -16.58
CA GLY A 79 -7.49 4.96 -16.20
C GLY A 79 -8.43 4.66 -17.37
N GLU A 80 -8.17 5.22 -18.54
CA GLU A 80 -8.92 4.93 -19.77
C GLU A 80 -8.84 3.44 -20.15
N PHE A 81 -7.68 2.81 -19.95
CA PHE A 81 -7.51 1.38 -20.18
C PHE A 81 -8.30 0.55 -19.16
N LEU A 82 -8.23 0.87 -17.88
CA LEU A 82 -8.93 0.15 -16.81
C LEU A 82 -10.46 0.22 -16.96
N ASN A 83 -11.00 1.28 -17.56
CA ASN A 83 -12.43 1.39 -17.83
C ASN A 83 -12.95 0.35 -18.83
N LYS A 84 -12.06 -0.24 -19.62
CA LYS A 84 -12.37 -1.29 -20.63
C LYS A 84 -12.25 -2.71 -20.05
N ILE A 85 -11.80 -2.83 -18.79
CA ILE A 85 -11.58 -4.12 -18.14
C ILE A 85 -12.71 -4.36 -17.14
N ASP A 86 -13.31 -5.53 -17.22
CA ASP A 86 -14.23 -6.01 -16.20
C ASP A 86 -13.46 -6.49 -14.98
N PHE A 87 -13.91 -6.05 -13.81
CA PHE A 87 -13.33 -6.41 -12.51
C PHE A 87 -14.36 -7.20 -11.72
N ASP A 88 -13.94 -8.31 -11.17
CA ASP A 88 -14.68 -8.98 -10.12
C ASP A 88 -14.36 -8.38 -8.74
N VAL A 89 -15.34 -8.50 -7.84
CA VAL A 89 -15.13 -8.09 -6.44
C VAL A 89 -14.13 -9.04 -5.79
N PRO A 90 -13.05 -8.51 -5.20
CA PRO A 90 -12.09 -9.35 -4.50
C PRO A 90 -12.74 -10.06 -3.30
N HIS A 91 -12.51 -11.36 -3.17
CA HIS A 91 -12.99 -12.14 -2.02
C HIS A 91 -12.16 -11.87 -0.75
N ILE A 92 -10.92 -11.46 -0.93
CA ILE A 92 -10.00 -11.09 0.16
C ILE A 92 -9.87 -9.57 0.16
N PRO A 93 -9.98 -8.92 1.32
CA PRO A 93 -9.81 -7.49 1.42
C PRO A 93 -8.44 -7.03 0.91
N ILE A 94 -8.44 -5.97 0.09
CA ILE A 94 -7.23 -5.36 -0.46
C ILE A 94 -6.99 -4.03 0.23
N ILE A 95 -5.76 -3.79 0.67
CA ILE A 95 -5.30 -2.49 1.15
C ILE A 95 -4.38 -1.91 0.08
N GLN A 96 -4.74 -0.74 -0.40
CA GLN A 96 -3.98 -0.05 -1.42
C GLN A 96 -2.76 0.66 -0.79
N ASN A 97 -1.68 0.77 -1.56
CA ASN A 97 -0.41 1.29 -1.06
C ASN A 97 -0.37 2.82 -0.87
N PHE A 98 -1.27 3.57 -1.52
CA PHE A 98 -1.23 5.04 -1.52
C PHE A 98 -2.09 5.68 -0.42
N ASP A 99 -3.19 5.04 0.00
CA ASP A 99 -4.12 5.57 1.01
C ASP A 99 -4.10 4.78 2.32
N ALA A 100 -3.53 3.58 2.32
CA ALA A 100 -3.47 2.67 3.45
C ALA A 100 -4.87 2.34 4.04
N VAL A 101 -5.92 2.39 3.22
CA VAL A 101 -7.32 2.22 3.64
C VAL A 101 -7.84 0.85 3.23
N HIS A 102 -8.75 0.33 4.04
CA HIS A 102 -9.54 -0.85 3.77
C HIS A 102 -11.03 -0.49 3.77
N HIS A 103 -11.76 -0.92 2.77
CA HIS A 103 -13.19 -0.63 2.63
C HIS A 103 -14.07 -1.62 3.42
N ASP A 104 -13.84 -1.71 4.73
CA ASP A 104 -14.55 -2.62 5.66
C ASP A 104 -16.07 -2.54 5.50
N ASP A 105 -16.62 -1.34 5.33
CA ASP A 105 -18.06 -1.14 5.29
C ASP A 105 -18.68 -1.76 4.02
N LEU A 106 -18.02 -1.62 2.87
CA LEU A 106 -18.47 -2.23 1.63
C LEU A 106 -18.39 -3.75 1.70
N TYR A 107 -17.30 -4.31 2.23
CA TYR A 107 -17.17 -5.75 2.44
C TYR A 107 -18.21 -6.31 3.41
N LYS A 108 -18.56 -5.58 4.47
CA LYS A 108 -19.64 -5.98 5.39
C LYS A 108 -21.01 -6.02 4.70
N ILE A 109 -21.31 -5.04 3.86
CA ILE A 109 -22.56 -5.00 3.08
C ILE A 109 -22.60 -6.18 2.10
N ILE A 110 -21.53 -6.36 1.30
CA ILE A 110 -21.43 -7.42 0.29
C ILE A 110 -21.59 -8.82 0.89
N ASN A 111 -21.02 -9.05 2.07
CA ASN A 111 -21.04 -10.34 2.76
C ASN A 111 -22.15 -10.46 3.80
N SER A 112 -23.07 -9.49 3.86
CA SER A 112 -24.16 -9.55 4.82
C SER A 112 -25.20 -10.59 4.40
N LEU A 113 -25.62 -11.42 5.37
CA LEU A 113 -26.63 -12.45 5.18
C LEU A 113 -27.86 -12.13 6.01
N THR A 114 -29.04 -12.33 5.40
CA THR A 114 -30.29 -12.37 6.14
C THR A 114 -30.46 -13.73 6.75
N VAL A 115 -30.55 -13.80 8.08
CA VAL A 115 -30.69 -15.06 8.84
C VAL A 115 -32.11 -15.16 9.34
N VAL A 116 -32.80 -16.24 8.90
CA VAL A 116 -34.17 -16.60 9.35
C VAL A 116 -34.10 -17.89 10.15
N LYS A 117 -34.68 -17.92 11.33
CA LYS A 117 -34.77 -19.11 12.18
C LYS A 117 -36.26 -19.46 12.39
N GLY A 118 -36.73 -20.50 11.71
CA GLY A 118 -38.14 -20.77 11.59
C GLY A 118 -38.85 -19.63 10.83
N ASN A 119 -39.96 -19.10 11.36
CA ASN A 119 -40.66 -17.94 10.78
C ASN A 119 -40.20 -16.58 11.36
N LYS A 120 -39.12 -16.54 12.13
CA LYS A 120 -38.60 -15.31 12.73
C LYS A 120 -37.35 -14.84 12.04
N LEU A 121 -37.35 -13.58 11.61
CA LEU A 121 -36.16 -12.85 11.17
C LEU A 121 -35.28 -12.62 12.39
N VAL A 122 -34.06 -13.23 12.41
CA VAL A 122 -33.08 -13.09 13.50
C VAL A 122 -32.05 -12.02 13.19
N LYS A 123 -31.66 -11.89 11.91
CA LYS A 123 -30.73 -10.86 11.43
C LYS A 123 -31.14 -10.48 10.01
N LYS A 124 -31.33 -9.18 9.79
CA LYS A 124 -31.54 -8.64 8.44
C LYS A 124 -30.17 -8.28 7.85
N GLY A 125 -29.79 -8.93 6.77
CA GLY A 125 -28.66 -8.52 5.92
C GLY A 125 -29.07 -7.37 4.99
N ALA A 126 -28.11 -6.87 4.21
CA ALA A 126 -28.39 -5.92 3.14
C ALA A 126 -29.24 -6.60 2.04
N SER A 127 -30.06 -5.82 1.35
CA SER A 127 -30.83 -6.27 0.19
C SER A 127 -29.88 -6.63 -0.97
N LEU A 128 -30.40 -7.33 -1.98
CA LEU A 128 -29.63 -7.64 -3.20
C LEU A 128 -29.22 -6.37 -3.94
N GLU A 129 -30.05 -5.34 -3.91
CA GLU A 129 -29.79 -4.04 -4.53
C GLU A 129 -28.65 -3.32 -3.78
N GLU A 130 -28.72 -3.22 -2.45
CA GLU A 130 -27.64 -2.64 -1.62
C GLU A 130 -26.32 -3.41 -1.80
N GLN A 131 -26.36 -4.73 -1.91
CA GLN A 131 -25.16 -5.54 -2.16
C GLN A 131 -24.59 -5.30 -3.56
N ALA A 132 -25.43 -5.16 -4.59
CA ALA A 132 -25.01 -4.87 -5.95
C ALA A 132 -24.38 -3.48 -6.05
N GLU A 133 -24.98 -2.48 -5.40
CA GLU A 133 -24.43 -1.13 -5.33
C GLU A 133 -23.06 -1.11 -4.61
N ALA A 134 -22.94 -1.78 -3.47
CA ALA A 134 -21.69 -1.87 -2.73
C ALA A 134 -20.58 -2.58 -3.55
N ARG A 135 -20.92 -3.59 -4.37
CA ARG A 135 -20.00 -4.25 -5.30
C ARG A 135 -19.51 -3.29 -6.37
N ALA A 136 -20.40 -2.54 -7.00
CA ALA A 136 -20.06 -1.55 -8.02
C ALA A 136 -19.13 -0.45 -7.42
N GLN A 137 -19.46 0.05 -6.24
CA GLN A 137 -18.64 1.04 -5.54
C GLN A 137 -17.25 0.51 -5.19
N LEU A 138 -17.13 -0.76 -4.75
CA LEU A 138 -15.83 -1.37 -4.43
C LEU A 138 -14.96 -1.54 -5.68
N ILE A 139 -15.55 -1.95 -6.80
CA ILE A 139 -14.85 -2.05 -8.09
C ILE A 139 -14.35 -0.67 -8.54
N ASP A 140 -15.21 0.35 -8.50
CA ASP A 140 -14.84 1.72 -8.89
C ASP A 140 -13.70 2.28 -8.02
N LYS A 141 -13.82 2.14 -6.69
CA LYS A 141 -12.77 2.52 -5.75
C LYS A 141 -11.45 1.78 -6.01
N THR A 142 -11.52 0.49 -6.36
CA THR A 142 -10.33 -0.30 -6.69
C THR A 142 -9.66 0.21 -7.96
N LYS A 143 -10.43 0.47 -9.03
CA LYS A 143 -9.90 1.05 -10.27
C LYS A 143 -9.26 2.42 -10.02
N GLN A 144 -9.93 3.27 -9.25
CA GLN A 144 -9.44 4.59 -8.92
C GLN A 144 -8.16 4.55 -8.07
N ALA A 145 -8.08 3.60 -7.14
CA ALA A 145 -6.87 3.37 -6.35
C ALA A 145 -5.68 2.92 -7.22
N LEU A 146 -5.91 2.03 -8.19
CA LEU A 146 -4.89 1.61 -9.15
C LEU A 146 -4.36 2.78 -10.00
N VAL A 147 -5.22 3.72 -10.38
CA VAL A 147 -4.81 4.95 -11.09
C VAL A 147 -4.01 5.87 -10.16
N ASN A 148 -4.55 6.11 -8.96
CA ASN A 148 -3.96 7.05 -8.00
C ASN A 148 -2.58 6.61 -7.52
N GLN A 149 -2.32 5.32 -7.37
CA GLN A 149 -1.01 4.82 -6.93
C GLN A 149 0.14 5.17 -7.89
N LEU A 150 -0.13 5.51 -9.17
CA LEU A 150 0.93 5.85 -10.11
C LEU A 150 1.61 7.17 -9.75
N PHE A 151 0.85 8.13 -9.20
CA PHE A 151 1.32 9.49 -8.95
C PHE A 151 1.15 9.96 -7.49
N ASN A 152 0.79 9.04 -6.58
CA ASN A 152 0.72 9.29 -5.15
C ASN A 152 1.72 8.41 -4.39
N PRO A 153 2.17 8.85 -3.21
CA PRO A 153 3.17 8.13 -2.42
C PRO A 153 2.73 6.74 -1.98
N VAL A 154 3.69 5.82 -1.90
CA VAL A 154 3.53 4.53 -1.24
C VAL A 154 3.65 4.72 0.28
N ARG A 155 2.55 4.53 0.99
CA ARG A 155 2.46 4.65 2.46
C ARG A 155 2.66 3.29 3.14
N TRP A 156 3.80 2.63 2.83
CA TRP A 156 4.05 1.26 3.29
C TRP A 156 4.07 1.13 4.80
N THR A 157 4.76 2.02 5.49
CA THR A 157 4.82 2.06 6.95
C THR A 157 3.42 2.13 7.57
N GLU A 158 2.56 3.00 7.06
CA GLU A 158 1.19 3.15 7.55
C GLU A 158 0.33 1.92 7.24
N THR A 159 0.46 1.36 6.03
CA THR A 159 -0.24 0.14 5.61
C THR A 159 0.06 -1.02 6.57
N ILE A 160 1.32 -1.25 6.90
CA ILE A 160 1.72 -2.33 7.82
C ILE A 160 1.24 -2.06 9.25
N LYS A 161 1.35 -0.81 9.74
CA LYS A 161 0.81 -0.41 11.05
C LYS A 161 -0.71 -0.59 11.12
N PHE A 162 -1.42 -0.20 10.05
CA PHE A 162 -2.86 -0.39 9.95
C PHE A 162 -3.25 -1.88 10.02
N MET A 163 -2.60 -2.75 9.24
CA MET A 163 -2.85 -4.19 9.28
C MET A 163 -2.61 -4.75 10.70
N ALA A 164 -1.52 -4.39 11.33
CA ALA A 164 -1.21 -4.82 12.69
C ALA A 164 -2.26 -4.35 13.70
N SER A 165 -2.78 -3.12 13.57
CA SER A 165 -3.87 -2.60 14.41
C SER A 165 -5.19 -3.36 14.25
N LYS A 166 -5.36 -4.06 13.11
CA LYS A 166 -6.51 -4.95 12.83
C LYS A 166 -6.27 -6.40 13.29
N GLY A 167 -5.17 -6.66 14.01
CA GLY A 167 -4.84 -7.98 14.55
C GLY A 167 -4.06 -8.89 13.59
N VAL A 168 -3.52 -8.36 12.50
CA VAL A 168 -2.65 -9.14 11.61
C VAL A 168 -1.32 -9.36 12.32
N GLY A 169 -1.05 -10.62 12.69
CA GLY A 169 0.18 -11.04 13.37
C GLY A 169 1.20 -11.75 12.46
N CYS A 170 0.85 -12.02 11.20
CA CYS A 170 1.73 -12.68 10.25
C CYS A 170 1.67 -11.99 8.89
N PHE A 171 2.84 -11.62 8.36
CA PHE A 171 3.00 -10.99 7.06
C PHE A 171 3.78 -11.92 6.14
N ILE A 172 3.23 -12.20 4.97
CA ILE A 172 3.82 -13.10 4.00
C ILE A 172 4.13 -12.32 2.72
N GLU A 173 5.42 -12.17 2.40
CA GLU A 173 5.87 -11.61 1.13
C GLU A 173 5.91 -12.73 0.09
N VAL A 174 5.11 -12.61 -0.96
CA VAL A 174 5.03 -13.57 -2.05
C VAL A 174 5.75 -13.00 -3.27
N GLY A 175 6.85 -13.62 -3.68
CA GLY A 175 7.63 -13.20 -4.84
C GLY A 175 9.14 -13.32 -4.64
N PRO A 176 9.95 -12.91 -5.62
CA PRO A 176 11.39 -12.97 -5.53
C PRO A 176 11.95 -11.96 -4.52
N GLY A 177 12.83 -12.42 -3.66
CA GLY A 177 13.51 -11.56 -2.68
C GLY A 177 12.89 -11.51 -1.30
N LYS A 178 13.36 -10.56 -0.48
CA LYS A 178 13.01 -10.41 0.94
C LYS A 178 12.95 -8.93 1.36
N VAL A 179 12.67 -8.05 0.41
CA VAL A 179 12.73 -6.59 0.66
C VAL A 179 11.61 -6.16 1.61
N LEU A 180 10.37 -6.54 1.31
CA LEU A 180 9.21 -6.19 2.13
C LEU A 180 9.27 -6.85 3.51
N THR A 181 9.71 -8.10 3.57
CA THR A 181 9.98 -8.79 4.84
C THR A 181 10.97 -8.03 5.71
N GLY A 182 12.03 -7.49 5.11
CA GLY A 182 13.02 -6.66 5.81
C GLY A 182 12.46 -5.33 6.29
N LEU A 183 11.62 -4.68 5.49
CA LEU A 183 10.93 -3.45 5.86
C LEU A 183 9.92 -3.69 7.00
N ASN A 184 9.10 -4.73 6.87
CA ASN A 184 8.06 -5.06 7.84
C ASN A 184 8.64 -5.33 9.24
N ARG A 185 9.79 -6.01 9.33
CA ARG A 185 10.49 -6.24 10.61
C ARG A 185 10.90 -4.94 11.31
N ARG A 186 11.22 -3.89 10.57
CA ARG A 186 11.55 -2.57 11.13
C ARG A 186 10.32 -1.79 11.58
N ILE A 187 9.15 -2.09 10.97
CA ILE A 187 7.90 -1.41 11.28
C ILE A 187 7.21 -2.07 12.48
N ILE A 188 7.15 -3.41 12.50
CA ILE A 188 6.47 -4.21 13.54
C ILE A 188 7.36 -5.40 13.93
N GLU A 189 8.14 -5.27 15.00
CA GLU A 189 9.06 -6.30 15.46
C GLU A 189 8.38 -7.60 15.95
N ARG A 190 7.20 -7.45 16.58
CA ARG A 190 6.51 -8.57 17.25
C ARG A 190 5.67 -9.45 16.32
N ALA A 191 5.57 -9.11 15.05
CA ALA A 191 4.84 -9.91 14.08
C ALA A 191 5.75 -10.99 13.44
N SER A 192 5.12 -12.05 12.92
CA SER A 192 5.81 -13.02 12.08
C SER A 192 5.97 -12.48 10.66
N HIS A 193 7.17 -12.60 10.11
CA HIS A 193 7.49 -12.12 8.76
C HIS A 193 8.12 -13.24 7.96
N VAL A 194 7.43 -13.68 6.90
CA VAL A 194 7.82 -14.80 6.06
C VAL A 194 7.96 -14.35 4.62
N SER A 195 8.95 -14.85 3.91
CA SER A 195 9.14 -14.62 2.48
C SER A 195 8.99 -15.95 1.73
N VAL A 196 8.18 -15.94 0.68
CA VAL A 196 7.86 -17.12 -0.15
C VAL A 196 8.34 -16.88 -1.55
N SER A 197 9.51 -17.42 -1.87
CA SER A 197 10.13 -17.29 -3.18
C SER A 197 10.27 -18.63 -3.94
N ASN A 198 9.95 -19.75 -3.30
CA ASN A 198 10.07 -21.09 -3.87
C ASN A 198 9.07 -22.09 -3.22
N GLU A 199 9.00 -23.30 -3.76
CA GLU A 199 8.07 -24.34 -3.29
C GLU A 199 8.35 -24.78 -1.84
N GLU A 200 9.59 -24.80 -1.40
CA GLU A 200 9.97 -25.21 -0.06
C GLU A 200 9.38 -24.24 0.98
N ALA A 201 9.50 -22.94 0.73
CA ALA A 201 8.89 -21.89 1.56
C ALA A 201 7.35 -21.99 1.60
N ILE A 202 6.70 -22.43 0.51
CA ILE A 202 5.25 -22.69 0.50
C ILE A 202 4.89 -23.83 1.45
N ARG A 203 5.69 -24.90 1.47
CA ARG A 203 5.47 -26.05 2.36
C ARG A 203 5.65 -25.67 3.83
N GLU A 204 6.64 -24.85 4.14
CA GLU A 204 6.86 -24.33 5.50
C GLU A 204 5.67 -23.52 5.99
N ILE A 205 5.10 -22.63 5.17
CA ILE A 205 3.93 -21.81 5.55
C ILE A 205 2.70 -22.69 5.85
N SER A 206 2.51 -23.79 5.15
CA SER A 206 1.39 -24.69 5.44
C SER A 206 1.42 -25.27 6.86
N GLN A 207 2.57 -25.26 7.51
CA GLN A 207 2.74 -25.68 8.90
C GLN A 207 2.33 -24.59 9.90
N PHE A 208 2.39 -23.30 9.54
CA PHE A 208 1.94 -22.18 10.39
C PHE A 208 0.41 -22.14 10.61
N ARG A 209 -0.38 -22.82 9.76
CA ARG A 209 -1.84 -22.95 9.91
C ARG A 209 -2.29 -23.76 11.13
N ARG A 210 -1.38 -24.33 11.92
CA ARG A 210 -1.66 -25.21 13.05
C ARG A 210 -1.35 -24.61 14.41
N VAL A 211 -1.32 -23.29 14.57
CA VAL A 211 -1.32 -22.70 15.91
C VAL A 211 -2.77 -22.77 16.41
N PRO A 212 -3.06 -23.56 17.46
CA PRO A 212 -4.39 -23.57 18.07
C PRO A 212 -4.69 -22.17 18.61
N ASN A 213 -5.91 -21.70 18.39
CA ASN A 213 -6.46 -20.59 19.16
C ASN A 213 -6.65 -21.13 20.60
N ASP A 214 -5.72 -20.84 21.50
CA ASP A 214 -5.93 -20.92 22.94
C ASP A 214 -6.61 -19.63 23.42
#